data_009c1a02a5d02af8f55da8e5387733e2
#
_entry.id   009c1a02a5d02af8f55da8e5387733e2
#
_cell.length_a   1.000
_cell.length_b   1.000
_cell.length_c   1.000
_cell.angle_alpha   90.00
_cell.angle_beta   90.00
_cell.angle_gamma   90.00
#
_symmetry.space_group_name_H-M   'P 1'
#
loop_
_entity.id
_entity.type
_entity.pdbx_description
1 polymer ?
#
loop_
_entity_poly.entity_id
_entity_poly.type
_entity_poly.pdbx_seq_one_letter_code
_entity_poly.pdbx_strand_id
1 'polypeptide(L)'
;MKKFQFALMCAAALAFVACKPTNEPKPNDGGDGDDEEEAFVSPISVTDGSAAEWDNLPAEYVFTTVSAATPVENRSALKSVKVYNDNMYLNLLVEWDATKITDKSYVPFHIYIDADNSDATGGYADEFLVGSVDVLLETAIISSADDGTVSTSYNPAVFKWWGEVGGSGWNWTDPATEHSQEDGWGAEVAEGSLPIGTSQIISDNVVEIQLLRELIPFSIANEFKIGFDIQQNWSSVGVLPNANADETGAEVKAALMTVKTHVTE
;
A
#
# COMPACT_ATOMS: atom_id res chain seq x y z
N MET A 1 6.31 -40.59 -11.10
CA MET A 1 7.17 -39.48 -11.58
C MET A 1 6.51 -38.88 -12.81
N LYS A 2 5.77 -37.78 -12.66
CA LYS A 2 5.21 -37.00 -13.80
C LYS A 2 5.76 -35.60 -13.66
N LYS A 3 6.60 -35.22 -14.61
CA LYS A 3 7.17 -33.89 -14.74
C LYS A 3 6.08 -32.93 -15.21
N PHE A 4 5.73 -31.93 -14.42
CA PHE A 4 4.95 -30.78 -14.87
C PHE A 4 5.93 -29.71 -15.37
N GLN A 5 5.93 -29.49 -16.65
CA GLN A 5 6.56 -28.35 -17.29
C GLN A 5 5.59 -27.17 -17.13
N PHE A 6 5.98 -26.16 -16.36
CA PHE A 6 5.33 -24.84 -16.41
C PHE A 6 5.97 -24.05 -17.54
N ALA A 7 5.17 -23.76 -18.54
CA ALA A 7 5.52 -22.91 -19.64
C ALA A 7 5.42 -21.45 -19.19
N LEU A 8 6.53 -20.75 -19.33
CA LEU A 8 6.69 -19.31 -19.29
C LEU A 8 5.77 -18.67 -20.34
N MET A 9 4.84 -17.83 -19.95
CA MET A 9 4.05 -17.04 -20.88
C MET A 9 4.16 -15.56 -20.57
N CYS A 10 4.89 -14.96 -21.43
CA CYS A 10 5.12 -13.61 -21.91
C CYS A 10 4.13 -12.52 -21.49
N ALA A 11 4.77 -11.37 -21.25
CA ALA A 11 4.25 -10.02 -21.23
C ALA A 11 3.10 -9.79 -22.22
N ALA A 12 1.93 -9.44 -21.72
CA ALA A 12 0.88 -8.83 -22.50
C ALA A 12 0.95 -7.31 -22.32
N ALA A 13 1.58 -6.65 -23.31
CA ALA A 13 1.39 -5.23 -23.52
C ALA A 13 -0.10 -4.99 -23.84
N LEU A 14 -0.81 -4.35 -22.96
CA LEU A 14 -2.16 -3.85 -23.20
C LEU A 14 -2.07 -2.66 -24.18
N ALA A 15 -2.15 -2.96 -25.48
CA ALA A 15 -2.44 -1.97 -26.48
C ALA A 15 -3.94 -1.65 -26.41
N PHE A 16 -4.29 -0.48 -25.92
CA PHE A 16 -5.63 0.06 -26.08
C PHE A 16 -5.90 0.28 -27.58
N VAL A 17 -6.68 -0.61 -28.15
CA VAL A 17 -7.24 -0.41 -29.50
C VAL A 17 -8.38 0.59 -29.38
N ALA A 18 -8.10 1.83 -29.71
CA ALA A 18 -9.13 2.83 -29.97
C ALA A 18 -9.99 2.37 -31.13
N CYS A 19 -11.24 1.99 -30.90
CA CYS A 19 -12.25 1.85 -31.93
C CYS A 19 -12.52 3.23 -32.56
N LYS A 20 -12.04 3.45 -33.79
CA LYS A 20 -12.49 4.59 -34.59
C LYS A 20 -13.92 4.35 -35.03
N PRO A 21 -14.87 5.23 -34.73
CA PRO A 21 -16.14 5.24 -35.43
C PRO A 21 -15.96 5.78 -36.85
N THR A 22 -16.59 5.14 -37.81
CA THR A 22 -16.67 5.55 -39.22
C THR A 22 -17.34 6.90 -39.34
N ASN A 23 -16.62 7.88 -39.92
CA ASN A 23 -17.12 9.20 -40.22
C ASN A 23 -18.12 9.15 -41.40
N GLU A 24 -19.37 9.52 -41.15
CA GLU A 24 -20.20 10.18 -42.15
C GLU A 24 -20.10 11.71 -41.97
N PRO A 25 -20.00 12.50 -43.03
CA PRO A 25 -19.85 13.94 -42.91
C PRO A 25 -21.18 14.59 -42.49
N LYS A 26 -21.20 15.19 -41.30
CA LYS A 26 -22.24 16.14 -40.86
C LYS A 26 -21.80 17.56 -41.24
N PRO A 27 -22.77 18.44 -41.60
CA PRO A 27 -22.45 19.80 -41.98
C PRO A 27 -21.98 20.63 -40.78
N ASN A 28 -21.06 21.50 -41.11
CA ASN A 28 -20.38 22.51 -40.33
C ASN A 28 -21.36 23.31 -39.45
N ASP A 29 -21.26 23.19 -38.11
CA ASP A 29 -21.81 24.17 -37.17
C ASP A 29 -20.71 24.50 -36.15
N GLY A 30 -20.54 25.79 -35.92
CA GLY A 30 -19.31 26.34 -35.36
C GLY A 30 -19.10 26.06 -33.88
N GLY A 31 -17.85 25.80 -33.53
CA GLY A 31 -17.24 26.19 -32.29
C GLY A 31 -17.74 25.52 -31.03
N ASP A 32 -17.29 24.28 -30.75
CA ASP A 32 -17.05 23.83 -29.40
C ASP A 32 -15.58 23.41 -29.35
N GLY A 33 -14.79 24.13 -28.60
CA GLY A 33 -13.48 23.68 -28.19
C GLY A 33 -13.69 22.44 -27.34
N ASP A 34 -13.34 21.29 -27.89
CA ASP A 34 -13.08 20.11 -27.09
C ASP A 34 -11.89 20.48 -26.19
N ASP A 35 -12.15 20.99 -25.00
CA ASP A 35 -11.19 20.99 -23.92
C ASP A 35 -10.95 19.50 -23.64
N GLU A 36 -9.95 18.91 -24.30
CA GLU A 36 -9.42 17.61 -23.90
C GLU A 36 -8.91 17.81 -22.46
N GLU A 37 -9.67 17.32 -21.48
CA GLU A 37 -9.19 17.25 -20.10
C GLU A 37 -7.85 16.48 -20.17
N GLU A 38 -6.76 17.17 -19.85
CA GLU A 38 -5.46 16.52 -19.76
C GLU A 38 -5.56 15.40 -18.72
N ALA A 39 -5.30 14.17 -19.16
CA ALA A 39 -5.32 13.02 -18.26
C ALA A 39 -4.30 13.26 -17.13
N PHE A 40 -4.73 13.06 -15.87
CA PHE A 40 -3.85 13.17 -14.73
C PHE A 40 -2.66 12.20 -14.89
N VAL A 41 -1.45 12.71 -14.68
CA VAL A 41 -0.21 11.93 -14.67
C VAL A 41 0.40 12.05 -13.27
N SER A 42 0.58 10.91 -12.59
CA SER A 42 1.26 10.90 -11.30
C SER A 42 2.71 11.41 -11.45
N PRO A 43 3.18 12.25 -10.53
CA PRO A 43 4.57 12.68 -10.53
C PRO A 43 5.56 11.59 -10.11
N ILE A 44 5.08 10.44 -9.62
CA ILE A 44 5.90 9.30 -9.20
C ILE A 44 5.80 8.18 -10.24
N SER A 45 6.94 7.61 -10.61
CA SER A 45 7.07 6.48 -11.54
C SER A 45 7.79 5.31 -10.88
N VAL A 46 7.10 4.19 -10.70
CA VAL A 46 7.66 2.96 -10.12
C VAL A 46 8.24 2.01 -11.17
N THR A 47 8.75 2.55 -12.29
CA THR A 47 9.30 1.76 -13.40
C THR A 47 10.64 2.27 -13.93
N ASP A 48 11.18 3.33 -13.38
CA ASP A 48 12.40 4.00 -13.88
C ASP A 48 13.67 3.67 -13.07
N GLY A 49 13.52 2.92 -11.95
CA GLY A 49 14.63 2.53 -11.08
C GLY A 49 15.18 3.68 -10.22
N SER A 50 14.41 4.76 -10.06
CA SER A 50 14.80 5.98 -9.35
C SER A 50 13.73 6.36 -8.32
N ALA A 51 14.10 7.07 -7.28
CA ALA A 51 13.21 7.74 -6.35
C ALA A 51 13.54 9.25 -6.28
N ALA A 52 14.19 9.79 -7.32
CA ALA A 52 14.63 11.19 -7.32
C ALA A 52 13.47 12.18 -7.43
N GLU A 53 12.33 11.77 -7.94
CA GLU A 53 11.11 12.57 -8.03
C GLU A 53 10.54 12.96 -6.67
N TRP A 54 10.80 12.15 -5.62
CA TRP A 54 10.38 12.47 -4.24
C TRP A 54 10.95 13.80 -3.73
N ASP A 55 12.11 14.21 -4.23
CA ASP A 55 12.75 15.48 -3.85
C ASP A 55 12.07 16.70 -4.50
N ASN A 56 11.23 16.47 -5.53
CA ASN A 56 10.55 17.51 -6.28
C ASN A 56 9.05 17.62 -5.94
N LEU A 57 8.53 16.75 -5.08
CA LEU A 57 7.14 16.81 -4.64
C LEU A 57 6.90 18.02 -3.73
N PRO A 58 5.66 18.56 -3.69
CA PRO A 58 5.29 19.61 -2.74
C PRO A 58 5.45 19.09 -1.31
N ALA A 59 6.36 19.72 -0.54
CA ALA A 59 6.78 19.22 0.77
C ALA A 59 5.64 19.10 1.80
N GLU A 60 4.58 19.91 1.65
CA GLU A 60 3.39 19.90 2.50
C GLU A 60 2.49 18.68 2.28
N TYR A 61 2.71 17.91 1.20
CA TYR A 61 2.00 16.68 0.88
C TYR A 61 2.88 15.43 0.95
N VAL A 62 4.16 15.57 1.32
CA VAL A 62 5.06 14.45 1.59
C VAL A 62 5.12 14.21 3.09
N PHE A 63 4.45 13.16 3.55
CA PHE A 63 4.41 12.78 4.96
C PHE A 63 5.48 11.72 5.22
N THR A 64 6.29 11.94 6.25
CA THR A 64 7.39 11.02 6.56
C THR A 64 7.29 10.55 8.00
N THR A 65 7.31 9.25 8.20
CA THR A 65 7.52 8.65 9.50
C THR A 65 8.89 7.97 9.52
N VAL A 66 9.60 8.12 10.62
CA VAL A 66 10.94 7.57 10.81
C VAL A 66 11.02 6.79 12.11
N SER A 67 11.96 5.86 12.17
CA SER A 67 12.20 5.11 13.40
C SER A 67 12.48 6.05 14.58
N ALA A 68 11.89 5.75 15.72
CA ALA A 68 12.11 6.52 16.94
C ALA A 68 13.59 6.52 17.33
N ALA A 69 14.01 7.54 18.09
CA ALA A 69 15.40 7.66 18.56
C ALA A 69 15.82 6.49 19.47
N THR A 70 14.87 5.95 20.22
CA THR A 70 15.05 4.78 21.10
C THR A 70 13.96 3.75 20.81
N PRO A 71 13.98 3.10 19.63
CA PRO A 71 12.96 2.13 19.26
C PRO A 71 13.09 0.88 20.11
N VAL A 72 11.98 0.14 20.24
CA VAL A 72 12.04 -1.21 20.82
C VAL A 72 12.93 -2.09 19.94
N GLU A 73 13.92 -2.74 20.54
CA GLU A 73 15.03 -3.40 19.83
C GLU A 73 14.58 -4.36 18.72
N ASN A 74 13.55 -5.15 19.00
CA ASN A 74 13.07 -6.19 18.09
C ASN A 74 12.02 -5.69 17.09
N ARG A 75 11.66 -4.39 17.10
CA ARG A 75 10.61 -3.80 16.25
C ARG A 75 11.08 -2.54 15.53
N SER A 76 12.35 -2.47 15.21
CA SER A 76 12.99 -1.28 14.61
C SER A 76 13.63 -1.55 13.24
N ALA A 77 13.14 -2.58 12.53
CA ALA A 77 13.65 -2.88 11.19
C ALA A 77 13.25 -1.82 10.16
N LEU A 78 12.05 -1.22 10.25
CA LEU A 78 11.69 -0.07 9.41
C LEU A 78 12.47 1.17 9.86
N LYS A 79 13.13 1.83 8.89
CA LYS A 79 13.85 3.09 9.11
C LYS A 79 12.99 4.29 8.80
N SER A 80 12.35 4.28 7.63
CA SER A 80 11.49 5.35 7.19
C SER A 80 10.44 4.87 6.20
N VAL A 81 9.29 5.54 6.21
CA VAL A 81 8.31 5.49 5.13
C VAL A 81 7.92 6.91 4.79
N LYS A 82 8.10 7.29 3.51
CA LYS A 82 7.49 8.50 2.95
C LYS A 82 6.18 8.11 2.27
N VAL A 83 5.19 8.98 2.41
CA VAL A 83 3.86 8.82 1.81
C VAL A 83 3.54 10.06 1.00
N TYR A 84 3.12 9.88 -0.24
CA TYR A 84 2.54 10.88 -1.08
C TYR A 84 1.26 10.34 -1.69
N ASN A 85 0.13 10.98 -1.40
CA ASN A 85 -1.16 10.56 -1.86
C ASN A 85 -1.74 11.61 -2.79
N ASP A 86 -1.97 11.25 -4.05
CA ASP A 86 -2.50 12.11 -5.09
C ASP A 86 -3.93 11.71 -5.51
N ASN A 87 -4.44 12.25 -6.61
CA ASN A 87 -5.77 11.97 -7.11
C ASN A 87 -6.00 10.49 -7.47
N MET A 88 -4.94 9.80 -7.87
CA MET A 88 -5.02 8.45 -8.44
C MET A 88 -4.34 7.40 -7.58
N TYR A 89 -3.23 7.76 -6.92
CA TYR A 89 -2.35 6.80 -6.28
C TYR A 89 -2.03 7.16 -4.82
N LEU A 90 -1.91 6.12 -4.02
CA LEU A 90 -1.18 6.14 -2.76
C LEU A 90 0.23 5.64 -3.05
N ASN A 91 1.22 6.54 -2.93
CA ASN A 91 2.62 6.27 -3.22
C ASN A 91 3.41 6.17 -1.92
N LEU A 92 4.31 5.19 -1.84
CA LEU A 92 5.15 4.93 -0.68
C LEU A 92 6.62 4.76 -1.11
N LEU A 93 7.53 5.36 -0.34
CA LEU A 93 8.96 5.04 -0.39
C LEU A 93 9.36 4.45 0.95
N VAL A 94 9.67 3.16 0.96
CA VAL A 94 9.91 2.35 2.17
C VAL A 94 11.38 2.02 2.30
N GLU A 95 11.99 2.38 3.43
CA GLU A 95 13.37 2.04 3.77
C GLU A 95 13.43 1.22 5.06
N TRP A 96 14.25 0.17 5.07
CA TRP A 96 14.50 -0.66 6.26
C TRP A 96 15.98 -0.87 6.53
N ASP A 97 16.28 -1.44 7.69
CA ASP A 97 17.64 -1.87 8.06
C ASP A 97 17.90 -3.26 7.50
N ALA A 98 18.74 -3.33 6.45
CA ALA A 98 19.09 -4.58 5.78
C ALA A 98 19.74 -5.61 6.72
N THR A 99 20.29 -5.17 7.85
CA THR A 99 20.90 -6.08 8.85
C THR A 99 19.86 -6.79 9.70
N LYS A 100 18.63 -6.26 9.76
CA LYS A 100 17.53 -6.80 10.54
C LYS A 100 16.56 -7.66 9.73
N ILE A 101 16.57 -7.52 8.40
CA ILE A 101 15.83 -8.36 7.45
C ILE A 101 16.83 -9.29 6.76
N THR A 102 17.09 -10.42 7.41
CA THR A 102 18.12 -11.37 6.95
C THR A 102 17.56 -12.46 6.02
N ASP A 103 16.29 -12.80 6.18
CA ASP A 103 15.57 -13.75 5.32
C ASP A 103 14.69 -12.97 4.33
N LYS A 104 15.05 -13.01 3.07
CA LYS A 104 14.34 -12.33 1.96
C LYS A 104 13.47 -13.31 1.16
N SER A 105 13.24 -14.53 1.63
CA SER A 105 12.42 -15.50 0.92
C SER A 105 10.98 -15.02 0.78
N TYR A 106 10.44 -14.41 1.84
CA TYR A 106 9.14 -13.76 1.86
C TYR A 106 9.08 -12.78 3.01
N VAL A 107 9.01 -11.48 2.72
CA VAL A 107 9.00 -10.40 3.71
C VAL A 107 7.63 -9.71 3.69
N PRO A 108 6.69 -10.10 4.54
CA PRO A 108 5.39 -9.45 4.62
C PRO A 108 5.52 -7.97 4.96
N PHE A 109 4.69 -7.16 4.33
CA PHE A 109 4.56 -5.74 4.63
C PHE A 109 3.08 -5.39 4.69
N HIS A 110 2.66 -4.90 5.83
CA HIS A 110 1.29 -4.51 6.10
C HIS A 110 1.16 -2.99 6.06
N ILE A 111 0.07 -2.53 5.46
CA ILE A 111 -0.34 -1.12 5.47
C ILE A 111 -1.70 -1.05 6.12
N TYR A 112 -1.80 -0.36 7.24
CA TYR A 112 -3.02 -0.14 8.01
C TYR A 112 -3.56 1.25 7.71
N ILE A 113 -4.83 1.37 7.34
CA ILE A 113 -5.45 2.62 6.91
C ILE A 113 -6.75 2.86 7.70
N ASP A 114 -6.81 4.00 8.41
CA ASP A 114 -8.04 4.62 8.89
C ASP A 114 -8.49 5.58 7.79
N ALA A 115 -9.36 5.10 6.91
CA ALA A 115 -9.65 5.71 5.62
C ALA A 115 -10.56 6.93 5.70
N ASP A 116 -11.44 6.97 6.69
CA ASP A 116 -12.41 8.06 6.91
C ASP A 116 -12.01 9.01 8.05
N ASN A 117 -10.86 8.73 8.70
CA ASN A 117 -10.32 9.49 9.83
C ASN A 117 -11.33 9.58 10.99
N SER A 118 -12.00 8.47 11.31
CA SER A 118 -13.09 8.40 12.28
C SER A 118 -12.86 7.32 13.33
N ASP A 119 -12.94 7.69 14.60
CA ASP A 119 -12.91 6.73 15.70
C ASP A 119 -14.25 5.95 15.86
N ALA A 120 -15.25 6.23 15.01
CA ALA A 120 -16.55 5.57 15.01
C ALA A 120 -16.64 4.36 14.07
N THR A 121 -15.55 4.06 13.36
CA THR A 121 -15.40 2.96 12.41
C THR A 121 -14.13 2.18 12.69
N GLY A 122 -13.94 1.06 11.99
CA GLY A 122 -12.70 0.31 11.98
C GLY A 122 -12.46 -0.60 13.18
N GLY A 123 -11.39 -1.36 13.10
CA GLY A 123 -10.93 -2.35 14.07
C GLY A 123 -9.60 -2.01 14.69
N TYR A 124 -9.20 -2.84 15.64
CA TYR A 124 -7.93 -2.71 16.34
C TYR A 124 -6.81 -3.39 15.56
N ALA A 125 -5.70 -2.68 15.41
CA ALA A 125 -4.43 -3.24 14.95
C ALA A 125 -3.48 -3.33 16.15
N ASP A 126 -2.94 -4.53 16.39
CA ASP A 126 -2.12 -4.81 17.58
C ASP A 126 -0.85 -3.96 17.64
N GLU A 127 -0.38 -3.46 16.51
CA GLU A 127 0.83 -2.66 16.36
C GLU A 127 0.65 -1.21 16.83
N PHE A 128 -0.58 -0.71 16.86
CA PHE A 128 -0.88 0.71 17.10
C PHE A 128 -1.80 0.93 18.31
N LEU A 129 -1.84 2.17 18.77
CA LEU A 129 -2.66 2.57 19.93
C LEU A 129 -4.15 2.66 19.61
N VAL A 130 -4.53 2.73 18.33
CA VAL A 130 -5.88 3.04 17.86
C VAL A 130 -6.64 1.81 17.40
N GLY A 131 -7.95 1.84 17.52
CA GLY A 131 -8.87 0.80 17.08
C GLY A 131 -9.82 1.29 15.98
N SER A 132 -9.32 2.16 15.07
CA SER A 132 -10.10 2.76 13.99
C SER A 132 -9.54 2.42 12.59
N VAL A 133 -8.89 1.28 12.44
CA VAL A 133 -8.36 0.84 11.16
C VAL A 133 -9.46 0.19 10.33
N ASP A 134 -9.73 0.74 9.13
CA ASP A 134 -10.77 0.25 8.23
C ASP A 134 -10.27 -0.76 7.23
N VAL A 135 -9.01 -0.58 6.78
CA VAL A 135 -8.39 -1.37 5.72
C VAL A 135 -6.99 -1.82 6.12
N LEU A 136 -6.71 -3.09 5.82
CA LEU A 136 -5.37 -3.66 5.87
C LEU A 136 -4.99 -4.16 4.47
N LEU A 137 -3.82 -3.75 4.00
CA LEU A 137 -3.20 -4.26 2.78
C LEU A 137 -2.03 -5.17 3.18
N GLU A 138 -1.99 -6.37 2.62
CA GLU A 138 -1.01 -7.38 3.00
C GLU A 138 -0.46 -8.13 1.80
N THR A 139 0.85 -8.08 1.61
CA THR A 139 1.64 -9.00 0.76
C THR A 139 3.12 -8.86 1.09
N ALA A 140 3.98 -9.65 0.43
CA ALA A 140 5.42 -9.47 0.56
C ALA A 140 5.89 -8.19 -0.16
N ILE A 141 6.67 -7.36 0.56
CA ILE A 141 7.34 -6.20 -0.06
C ILE A 141 8.49 -6.64 -0.95
N ILE A 142 9.17 -7.72 -0.57
CA ILE A 142 10.16 -8.43 -1.37
C ILE A 142 10.00 -9.93 -1.19
N SER A 143 10.37 -10.67 -2.23
CA SER A 143 10.50 -12.13 -2.16
C SER A 143 11.69 -12.59 -2.99
N SER A 144 12.22 -13.77 -2.68
CA SER A 144 13.29 -14.37 -3.47
C SER A 144 12.84 -15.71 -4.05
N ALA A 145 13.20 -15.93 -5.32
CA ALA A 145 13.05 -17.21 -5.95
C ALA A 145 14.10 -18.23 -5.43
N ASP A 146 13.89 -19.51 -5.74
CA ASP A 146 14.82 -20.61 -5.34
C ASP A 146 16.25 -20.41 -5.86
N ASP A 147 16.45 -19.62 -6.93
CA ASP A 147 17.77 -19.27 -7.47
C ASP A 147 18.41 -18.06 -6.76
N GLY A 148 17.78 -17.53 -5.73
CA GLY A 148 18.24 -16.35 -4.97
C GLY A 148 17.93 -15.01 -5.61
N THR A 149 17.23 -14.98 -6.74
CA THR A 149 16.80 -13.72 -7.37
C THR A 149 15.77 -13.05 -6.50
N VAL A 150 16.04 -11.83 -6.06
CA VAL A 150 15.14 -10.97 -5.28
C VAL A 150 14.29 -10.14 -6.22
N SER A 151 13.00 -10.10 -5.97
CA SER A 151 12.05 -9.28 -6.72
C SER A 151 11.05 -8.60 -5.80
N THR A 152 10.36 -7.60 -6.32
CA THR A 152 9.21 -6.98 -5.69
C THR A 152 8.04 -6.95 -6.66
N SER A 153 6.86 -7.16 -6.13
CA SER A 153 5.61 -7.01 -6.85
C SER A 153 4.52 -6.79 -5.79
N TYR A 154 4.52 -5.59 -5.19
CA TYR A 154 3.58 -5.27 -4.13
C TYR A 154 2.17 -5.10 -4.70
N ASN A 155 1.48 -6.22 -4.89
CA ASN A 155 0.07 -6.29 -5.26
C ASN A 155 -0.70 -6.99 -4.14
N PRO A 156 -1.14 -6.25 -3.10
CA PRO A 156 -1.60 -6.84 -1.85
C PRO A 156 -2.97 -7.50 -1.95
N ALA A 157 -3.22 -8.45 -1.05
CA ALA A 157 -4.56 -8.74 -0.59
C ALA A 157 -5.11 -7.52 0.16
N VAL A 158 -6.39 -7.28 0.01
CA VAL A 158 -7.10 -6.19 0.67
C VAL A 158 -8.07 -6.77 1.67
N PHE A 159 -7.89 -6.42 2.94
CA PHE A 159 -8.78 -6.78 4.03
C PHE A 159 -9.52 -5.56 4.52
N LYS A 160 -10.80 -5.74 4.80
CA LYS A 160 -11.67 -4.73 5.39
C LYS A 160 -12.06 -5.14 6.79
N TRP A 161 -12.27 -4.17 7.67
CA TRP A 161 -12.85 -4.43 8.97
C TRP A 161 -14.38 -4.59 8.88
N TRP A 162 -14.87 -5.72 9.37
CA TRP A 162 -16.30 -6.07 9.40
C TRP A 162 -16.85 -6.22 10.82
N GLY A 163 -15.96 -6.25 11.83
CA GLY A 163 -16.32 -6.47 13.21
C GLY A 163 -16.92 -5.24 13.90
N GLU A 164 -17.11 -5.37 15.21
CA GLU A 164 -17.49 -4.24 16.05
C GLU A 164 -16.39 -3.18 16.06
N VAL A 165 -16.77 -1.91 16.23
CA VAL A 165 -15.81 -0.78 16.30
C VAL A 165 -14.81 -1.00 17.43
N GLY A 166 -13.53 -0.88 17.12
CA GLY A 166 -12.44 -1.11 18.08
C GLY A 166 -12.26 -2.56 18.50
N GLY A 167 -12.97 -3.50 17.89
CA GLY A 167 -12.77 -4.93 18.07
C GLY A 167 -11.48 -5.44 17.44
N SER A 168 -11.15 -6.71 17.72
CA SER A 168 -9.99 -7.39 17.14
C SER A 168 -10.37 -8.80 16.72
N GLY A 169 -9.72 -9.33 15.71
CA GLY A 169 -9.94 -10.68 15.22
C GLY A 169 -9.76 -10.81 13.72
N TRP A 170 -9.71 -12.03 13.25
CA TRP A 170 -9.56 -12.37 11.85
C TRP A 170 -10.65 -13.32 11.42
N ASN A 171 -11.25 -13.04 10.29
CA ASN A 171 -12.10 -13.98 9.58
C ASN A 171 -11.50 -14.21 8.16
N TRP A 172 -10.87 -15.34 7.97
CA TRP A 172 -10.27 -15.75 6.69
C TRP A 172 -11.30 -16.25 5.69
N THR A 173 -12.47 -15.61 5.62
CA THR A 173 -13.50 -15.99 4.66
C THR A 173 -13.15 -15.51 3.26
N ASP A 174 -13.66 -16.24 2.28
CA ASP A 174 -13.60 -15.87 0.87
C ASP A 174 -14.27 -14.50 0.66
N PRO A 175 -13.68 -13.58 -0.14
CA PRO A 175 -14.29 -12.28 -0.48
C PRO A 175 -15.72 -12.36 -1.00
N ALA A 176 -16.11 -13.50 -1.57
CA ALA A 176 -17.48 -13.75 -2.05
C ALA A 176 -18.48 -14.07 -0.94
N THR A 177 -18.05 -14.22 0.31
CA THR A 177 -18.92 -14.59 1.43
C THR A 177 -19.54 -13.35 2.07
N GLU A 178 -20.79 -13.45 2.50
CA GLU A 178 -21.41 -12.39 3.30
C GLU A 178 -20.71 -12.29 4.67
N HIS A 179 -20.30 -11.07 5.04
CA HIS A 179 -19.70 -10.77 6.33
C HIS A 179 -20.73 -10.26 7.32
N SER A 180 -20.50 -10.53 8.61
CA SER A 180 -21.29 -10.01 9.71
C SER A 180 -20.45 -9.15 10.65
N GLN A 181 -21.09 -8.41 11.56
CA GLN A 181 -20.40 -7.60 12.56
C GLN A 181 -19.51 -8.41 13.54
N GLU A 182 -19.63 -9.74 13.55
CA GLU A 182 -18.84 -10.62 14.40
C GLU A 182 -17.57 -11.13 13.73
N ASP A 183 -17.35 -10.77 12.42
CA ASP A 183 -16.37 -11.43 11.58
C ASP A 183 -14.94 -10.87 11.72
N GLY A 184 -14.75 -9.63 12.14
CA GLY A 184 -13.42 -9.03 12.24
C GLY A 184 -12.81 -8.69 10.87
N TRP A 185 -11.50 -8.90 10.68
CA TRP A 185 -10.82 -8.70 9.41
C TRP A 185 -11.22 -9.75 8.39
N GLY A 186 -11.79 -9.35 7.28
CA GLY A 186 -12.18 -10.22 6.18
C GLY A 186 -11.61 -9.75 4.84
N ALA A 187 -11.21 -10.69 3.98
CA ALA A 187 -10.65 -10.38 2.67
C ALA A 187 -11.74 -9.83 1.72
N GLU A 188 -11.51 -8.64 1.16
CA GLU A 188 -12.32 -8.05 0.08
C GLU A 188 -11.79 -8.46 -1.30
N VAL A 189 -10.46 -8.46 -1.43
CA VAL A 189 -9.77 -8.81 -2.67
C VAL A 189 -8.59 -9.69 -2.29
N ALA A 190 -8.54 -10.91 -2.83
CA ALA A 190 -7.42 -11.80 -2.61
C ALA A 190 -6.16 -11.31 -3.32
N GLU A 191 -4.99 -11.64 -2.76
CA GLU A 191 -3.68 -11.32 -3.34
C GLU A 191 -3.62 -11.70 -4.83
N GLY A 192 -3.16 -10.76 -5.66
CA GLY A 192 -2.99 -10.97 -7.09
C GLY A 192 -4.27 -11.01 -7.93
N SER A 193 -5.45 -10.87 -7.32
CA SER A 193 -6.74 -10.93 -8.04
C SER A 193 -6.99 -9.69 -8.92
N LEU A 194 -6.52 -8.51 -8.48
CA LEU A 194 -6.61 -7.25 -9.20
C LEU A 194 -5.24 -6.55 -9.20
N PRO A 195 -4.91 -5.76 -10.21
CA PRO A 195 -3.66 -5.00 -10.25
C PRO A 195 -3.76 -3.74 -9.35
N ILE A 196 -3.93 -3.93 -8.04
CA ILE A 196 -4.08 -2.83 -7.07
C ILE A 196 -2.80 -2.04 -6.95
N GLY A 197 -1.65 -2.74 -6.99
CA GLY A 197 -0.36 -2.14 -6.74
C GLY A 197 0.71 -2.57 -7.72
N THR A 198 1.71 -1.73 -7.80
CA THR A 198 2.98 -2.00 -8.47
C THR A 198 4.12 -1.44 -7.63
N SER A 199 5.33 -1.97 -7.82
CA SER A 199 6.48 -1.56 -7.03
C SER A 199 7.79 -1.77 -7.78
N GLN A 200 8.84 -1.07 -7.34
CA GLN A 200 10.20 -1.26 -7.84
C GLN A 200 11.21 -1.26 -6.69
N ILE A 201 12.29 -2.02 -6.86
CA ILE A 201 13.44 -1.99 -5.96
C ILE A 201 14.34 -0.83 -6.39
N ILE A 202 14.58 0.09 -5.46
CA ILE A 202 15.52 1.20 -5.64
C ILE A 202 16.93 0.79 -5.19
N SER A 203 17.01 0.04 -4.10
CA SER A 203 18.26 -0.53 -3.58
C SER A 203 17.95 -1.76 -2.72
N ASP A 204 18.98 -2.40 -2.17
CA ASP A 204 18.86 -3.61 -1.33
C ASP A 204 17.89 -3.48 -0.15
N ASN A 205 17.59 -2.26 0.26
CA ASN A 205 16.76 -1.95 1.43
C ASN A 205 15.81 -0.77 1.20
N VAL A 206 15.55 -0.41 -0.05
CA VAL A 206 14.58 0.64 -0.42
C VAL A 206 13.69 0.15 -1.55
N VAL A 207 12.39 0.22 -1.32
CA VAL A 207 11.35 -0.12 -2.30
C VAL A 207 10.41 1.05 -2.45
N GLU A 208 10.04 1.33 -3.68
CA GLU A 208 8.97 2.26 -4.02
C GLU A 208 7.73 1.48 -4.42
N ILE A 209 6.57 1.92 -3.92
CA ILE A 209 5.27 1.28 -4.11
C ILE A 209 4.27 2.33 -4.59
N GLN A 210 3.43 1.94 -5.55
CA GLN A 210 2.31 2.74 -6.03
C GLN A 210 1.04 1.89 -6.02
N LEU A 211 -0.01 2.37 -5.34
CA LEU A 211 -1.28 1.68 -5.16
C LEU A 211 -2.42 2.52 -5.75
N LEU A 212 -3.28 1.90 -6.57
CA LEU A 212 -4.48 2.53 -7.12
C LEU A 212 -5.50 2.78 -6.01
N ARG A 213 -5.79 4.05 -5.72
CA ARG A 213 -6.72 4.44 -4.64
C ARG A 213 -8.14 3.94 -4.85
N GLU A 214 -8.63 3.95 -6.09
CA GLU A 214 -9.98 3.51 -6.42
C GLU A 214 -10.26 2.02 -6.13
N LEU A 215 -9.18 1.21 -6.03
CA LEU A 215 -9.25 -0.22 -5.73
C LEU A 215 -9.07 -0.52 -4.25
N ILE A 216 -8.73 0.49 -3.43
CA ILE A 216 -8.72 0.37 -1.98
C ILE A 216 -10.17 0.58 -1.50
N PRO A 217 -10.79 -0.41 -0.81
CA PRO A 217 -12.15 -0.26 -0.29
C PRO A 217 -12.21 0.92 0.66
N PHE A 218 -13.26 1.70 0.55
CA PHE A 218 -13.46 3.02 1.11
C PHE A 218 -12.85 4.14 0.27
N SER A 219 -13.65 5.17 0.08
CA SER A 219 -13.14 6.44 -0.41
C SER A 219 -12.17 6.99 0.63
N ILE A 220 -10.87 6.86 0.35
CA ILE A 220 -9.86 7.48 1.21
C ILE A 220 -10.18 8.97 1.27
N ALA A 221 -10.43 9.48 2.47
CA ALA A 221 -10.72 10.89 2.72
C ALA A 221 -9.56 11.78 2.28
N ASN A 222 -9.81 13.07 2.12
CA ASN A 222 -8.74 14.03 1.84
C ASN A 222 -7.70 14.10 2.97
N GLU A 223 -8.08 13.66 4.17
CA GLU A 223 -7.19 13.44 5.31
C GLU A 223 -7.55 12.08 5.92
N PHE A 224 -6.58 11.18 6.03
CA PHE A 224 -6.71 9.84 6.55
C PHE A 224 -5.49 9.49 7.42
N LYS A 225 -5.54 8.36 8.14
CA LYS A 225 -4.39 7.93 8.93
C LYS A 225 -3.83 6.61 8.39
N ILE A 226 -2.51 6.42 8.55
CA ILE A 226 -1.79 5.28 8.00
C ILE A 226 -0.69 4.79 8.94
N GLY A 227 -0.45 3.49 8.93
CA GLY A 227 0.65 2.86 9.64
C GLY A 227 1.20 1.66 8.89
N PHE A 228 2.39 1.21 9.27
CA PHE A 228 3.17 0.22 8.54
C PHE A 228 3.79 -0.80 9.48
N ASP A 229 3.78 -2.06 9.06
CA ASP A 229 4.46 -3.15 9.75
C ASP A 229 5.22 -4.02 8.75
N ILE A 230 6.53 -4.19 8.95
CA ILE A 230 7.34 -5.15 8.19
C ILE A 230 7.59 -6.38 9.05
N GLN A 231 7.47 -7.55 8.45
CA GLN A 231 7.53 -8.82 9.17
C GLN A 231 8.64 -9.71 8.63
N GLN A 232 9.07 -10.63 9.47
CA GLN A 232 9.92 -11.75 9.12
C GLN A 232 9.34 -13.00 9.78
N ASN A 233 9.10 -14.06 9.00
CA ASN A 233 8.40 -15.26 9.45
C ASN A 233 7.06 -14.96 10.15
N TRP A 234 6.29 -14.02 9.60
CA TRP A 234 4.99 -13.57 10.13
C TRP A 234 5.05 -12.96 11.55
N SER A 235 6.23 -12.49 11.94
CA SER A 235 6.40 -11.75 13.18
C SER A 235 6.85 -10.34 12.87
N SER A 236 6.21 -9.36 13.48
CA SER A 236 6.56 -7.95 13.35
C SER A 236 7.99 -7.70 13.80
N VAL A 237 8.81 -7.14 12.90
CA VAL A 237 10.20 -6.75 13.19
C VAL A 237 10.43 -5.25 12.99
N GLY A 238 9.44 -4.52 12.48
CA GLY A 238 9.52 -3.08 12.32
C GLY A 238 8.16 -2.43 12.10
N VAL A 239 7.80 -1.47 12.95
CA VAL A 239 6.53 -0.73 12.91
C VAL A 239 6.80 0.75 12.77
N LEU A 240 6.03 1.44 11.93
CA LEU A 240 6.03 2.90 11.79
C LEU A 240 4.60 3.45 11.63
N PRO A 241 4.23 4.55 12.31
CA PRO A 241 4.99 5.19 13.39
C PRO A 241 5.28 4.23 14.53
N ASN A 242 6.47 4.33 15.12
CA ASN A 242 6.77 3.57 16.33
C ASN A 242 6.96 4.51 17.53
N ALA A 243 6.55 4.02 18.69
CA ALA A 243 6.81 4.72 19.93
C ALA A 243 8.22 4.41 20.43
N ASN A 244 8.75 5.32 21.22
CA ASN A 244 9.95 5.04 22.01
C ASN A 244 9.64 3.96 23.06
N ALA A 245 10.66 3.19 23.43
CA ALA A 245 10.58 2.39 24.63
C ALA A 245 10.35 3.31 25.86
N ASP A 246 9.53 2.89 26.80
CA ASP A 246 9.39 3.56 28.08
C ASP A 246 10.65 3.39 28.96
N GLU A 247 10.63 3.93 30.18
CA GLU A 247 11.74 3.84 31.13
C GLU A 247 12.09 2.38 31.54
N THR A 248 11.15 1.44 31.32
CA THR A 248 11.34 0.02 31.60
C THR A 248 11.79 -0.78 30.38
N GLY A 249 11.85 -0.15 29.20
CA GLY A 249 12.12 -0.78 27.91
C GLY A 249 10.87 -1.42 27.28
N ALA A 250 9.68 -1.21 27.85
CA ALA A 250 8.43 -1.68 27.26
C ALA A 250 7.98 -0.76 26.12
N GLU A 251 7.37 -1.35 25.10
CA GLU A 251 6.83 -0.61 23.96
C GLU A 251 5.61 0.21 24.38
N VAL A 252 5.64 1.52 24.05
CA VAL A 252 4.46 2.36 24.09
C VAL A 252 3.99 2.50 22.65
N LYS A 253 2.83 1.93 22.32
CA LYS A 253 2.29 1.95 20.96
C LYS A 253 2.04 3.38 20.48
N ALA A 254 2.35 3.65 19.22
CA ALA A 254 2.12 4.95 18.59
C ALA A 254 0.74 5.02 17.93
N ALA A 255 0.23 6.24 17.76
CA ALA A 255 -0.90 6.47 16.86
C ALA A 255 -0.47 6.38 15.39
N LEU A 256 -1.42 6.12 14.49
CA LEU A 256 -1.21 6.20 13.05
C LEU A 256 -0.78 7.62 12.63
N MET A 257 -0.04 7.71 11.53
CA MET A 257 0.36 8.99 10.93
C MET A 257 -0.78 9.57 10.10
N THR A 258 -1.10 10.85 10.31
CA THR A 258 -2.07 11.57 9.47
C THR A 258 -1.43 11.97 8.14
N VAL A 259 -2.16 11.74 7.04
CA VAL A 259 -1.76 12.05 5.66
C VAL A 259 -2.85 12.86 5.00
N LYS A 260 -2.46 13.83 4.16
CA LYS A 260 -3.38 14.61 3.33
C LYS A 260 -3.21 14.26 1.86
N THR A 261 -4.32 14.26 1.13
CA THR A 261 -4.32 14.06 -0.32
C THR A 261 -3.91 15.35 -1.02
N HIS A 262 -2.96 15.27 -1.93
CA HIS A 262 -2.67 16.33 -2.88
C HIS A 262 -3.66 16.25 -4.03
N VAL A 263 -4.72 17.04 -3.94
CA VAL A 263 -5.72 17.16 -5.02
C VAL A 263 -5.21 18.21 -6.00
N THR A 264 -4.94 17.80 -7.23
CA THR A 264 -4.65 18.70 -8.35
C THR A 264 -5.93 18.89 -9.16
N GLU A 265 -6.27 20.16 -9.45
CA GLU A 265 -7.40 20.53 -10.31
C GLU A 265 -7.12 20.23 -11.79
#